data_1a2a3bd64ea30bd92214f369a3f22560
#
_entry.id   1a2a3bd64ea30bd92214f369a3f22560
#
_cell.length_a   1.000
_cell.length_b   1.000
_cell.length_c   1.000
_cell.angle_alpha   90.00
_cell.angle_beta   90.00
_cell.angle_gamma   90.00
#
_symmetry.space_group_name_H-M   'P 1'
#
loop_
_entity.id
_entity.type
_entity.pdbx_description
1 polymer ?
#
loop_
_entity_poly.entity_id
_entity_poly.type
_entity_poly.pdbx_seq_one_letter_code
_entity_poly.pdbx_strand_id
1 'polypeptide(L)'
;MQTDPSDLRGRSKSIMKHPDQWRDTVDPFTLPFRSFRPLEILGYPHAGNDVFYVKGLHNGTAVNAYIKVARQRGADVSNEIAVLSQLHSAITPAVLDFCLEGTPFLVTQELTGERLSTIAGENRHLESLSYLAEYGAALAGIHQMKIQAAPVKDRKFFHAPADASLGALNLEHLRGLFPAPMTDTDRCFCHGDLHYGNILWADHHVSGILDFELSGYGNREFDIAWALFRRPGQKFLLTEEEVQEFLKGYRQLGTCDAETVKAYMAQCYVYFLLVCTTDAAYCAYVRAWLDAFARERGRK
;
A
#
# COMPACT_ATOMS: atom_id res chain seq x y z
N MET A 1 -9.83 24.02 -26.23
CA MET A 1 -10.30 24.46 -24.89
C MET A 1 -9.55 23.59 -23.90
N GLN A 2 -8.48 24.13 -23.32
CA GLN A 2 -7.73 23.44 -22.25
C GLN A 2 -8.64 23.48 -21.01
N THR A 3 -9.11 22.33 -20.56
CA THR A 3 -9.78 22.21 -19.27
C THR A 3 -8.74 22.42 -18.18
N ASP A 4 -8.97 23.39 -17.32
CA ASP A 4 -8.14 23.72 -16.17
C ASP A 4 -8.00 22.46 -15.27
N PRO A 5 -6.78 22.00 -14.97
CA PRO A 5 -6.54 20.86 -14.07
C PRO A 5 -7.10 21.08 -12.65
N SER A 6 -7.50 22.32 -12.32
CA SER A 6 -8.06 22.66 -11.01
C SER A 6 -9.47 22.11 -10.77
N ASP A 7 -10.20 21.66 -11.80
CA ASP A 7 -11.57 21.13 -11.68
C ASP A 7 -11.64 19.66 -11.19
N LEU A 8 -10.49 19.00 -11.00
CA LEU A 8 -10.42 17.65 -10.43
C LEU A 8 -10.45 17.66 -8.88
N ARG A 9 -11.02 18.69 -8.26
CA ARG A 9 -10.99 18.97 -6.81
C ARG A 9 -11.67 17.93 -5.91
N GLY A 10 -12.31 16.93 -6.44
CA GLY A 10 -12.92 15.84 -5.65
C GLY A 10 -12.03 14.61 -5.44
N ARG A 11 -10.92 14.48 -6.15
CA ARG A 11 -10.03 13.29 -6.08
C ARG A 11 -8.76 13.67 -5.33
N SER A 12 -8.55 13.05 -4.20
CA SER A 12 -7.41 13.17 -3.26
C SER A 12 -6.23 14.02 -3.74
N LYS A 13 -6.18 15.28 -3.31
CA LYS A 13 -5.09 16.24 -3.58
C LYS A 13 -3.69 15.74 -3.20
N SER A 14 -3.58 14.66 -2.40
CA SER A 14 -2.30 14.18 -1.87
C SER A 14 -1.47 13.35 -2.86
N ILE A 15 -2.05 12.94 -4.00
CA ILE A 15 -1.40 12.01 -4.94
C ILE A 15 -1.13 12.65 -6.29
N MET A 16 -1.79 13.76 -6.62
CA MET A 16 -1.59 14.45 -7.88
C MET A 16 -0.52 15.52 -7.76
N LYS A 17 0.64 15.32 -8.37
CA LYS A 17 1.61 16.39 -8.59
C LYS A 17 1.16 17.24 -9.77
N HIS A 18 1.39 18.54 -9.68
CA HIS A 18 1.07 19.46 -10.76
C HIS A 18 1.92 19.13 -12.02
N PRO A 19 1.37 19.18 -13.25
CA PRO A 19 2.11 18.83 -14.46
C PRO A 19 3.42 19.58 -14.68
N ASP A 20 3.50 20.84 -14.24
CA ASP A 20 4.71 21.66 -14.30
C ASP A 20 5.82 21.24 -13.33
N GLN A 21 5.51 20.41 -12.34
CA GLN A 21 6.50 19.76 -11.46
C GLN A 21 7.00 18.43 -12.05
N TRP A 22 6.48 18.03 -13.18
CA TRP A 22 6.87 16.85 -13.91
C TRP A 22 8.16 17.12 -14.66
N ARG A 23 9.19 16.53 -14.20
CA ARG A 23 10.42 16.34 -14.97
C ARG A 23 10.13 15.40 -16.12
N ASP A 24 11.12 15.28 -17.02
CA ASP A 24 11.18 14.30 -18.09
C ASP A 24 10.29 13.08 -17.85
N THR A 25 9.11 13.09 -18.41
CA THR A 25 8.22 11.93 -18.44
C THR A 25 8.20 11.37 -19.86
N VAL A 26 7.85 10.12 -19.98
CA VAL A 26 7.54 9.52 -21.28
C VAL A 26 6.22 10.12 -21.75
N ASP A 27 6.13 10.47 -23.03
CA ASP A 27 4.85 10.75 -23.66
C ASP A 27 4.03 9.45 -23.73
N PRO A 28 2.94 9.30 -22.97
CA PRO A 28 2.19 8.05 -22.94
C PRO A 28 1.56 7.68 -24.28
N PHE A 29 1.35 8.64 -25.19
CA PHE A 29 0.83 8.37 -26.53
C PHE A 29 1.83 7.68 -27.46
N THR A 30 3.12 7.66 -27.10
CA THR A 30 4.19 7.03 -27.90
C THR A 30 4.51 5.60 -27.49
N LEU A 31 3.87 5.09 -26.44
CA LEU A 31 4.09 3.72 -25.96
C LEU A 31 3.56 2.66 -26.96
N PRO A 32 4.23 1.51 -27.09
CA PRO A 32 3.88 0.50 -28.10
C PRO A 32 2.70 -0.39 -27.63
N PHE A 33 1.51 0.20 -27.53
CA PHE A 33 0.29 -0.52 -27.15
C PHE A 33 -0.11 -1.57 -28.21
N ARG A 34 -0.70 -2.68 -27.71
CA ARG A 34 -1.22 -3.77 -28.56
C ARG A 34 -2.75 -3.79 -28.59
N SER A 35 -3.38 -3.69 -27.42
CA SER A 35 -4.84 -3.78 -27.23
C SER A 35 -5.46 -2.50 -26.67
N PHE A 36 -4.64 -1.54 -26.23
CA PHE A 36 -5.08 -0.28 -25.65
C PHE A 36 -4.67 0.90 -26.54
N ARG A 37 -5.52 1.91 -26.63
CA ARG A 37 -5.22 3.18 -27.32
C ARG A 37 -5.63 4.34 -26.43
N PRO A 38 -4.71 5.12 -25.86
CA PRO A 38 -5.04 6.32 -25.10
C PRO A 38 -5.65 7.38 -26.02
N LEU A 39 -6.66 8.10 -25.54
CA LEU A 39 -7.34 9.18 -26.26
C LEU A 39 -7.13 10.52 -25.56
N GLU A 40 -7.14 10.55 -24.24
CA GLU A 40 -7.11 11.76 -23.43
C GLU A 40 -6.44 11.46 -22.08
N ILE A 41 -5.58 12.37 -21.62
CA ILE A 41 -5.04 12.33 -20.26
C ILE A 41 -6.00 13.06 -19.34
N LEU A 42 -6.54 12.34 -18.35
CA LEU A 42 -7.48 12.85 -17.35
C LEU A 42 -6.75 13.31 -16.06
N GLY A 43 -5.53 12.83 -15.82
CA GLY A 43 -4.76 13.19 -14.65
C GLY A 43 -3.43 12.44 -14.52
N TYR A 44 -2.68 12.81 -13.50
CA TYR A 44 -1.33 12.34 -13.24
C TYR A 44 -1.17 11.94 -11.77
N PRO A 45 -1.73 10.80 -11.33
CA PRO A 45 -1.57 10.30 -9.97
C PRO A 45 -0.16 9.72 -9.79
N HIS A 46 0.80 10.58 -9.50
CA HIS A 46 2.21 10.25 -9.54
C HIS A 46 2.74 9.92 -8.14
N ALA A 47 3.25 8.70 -7.95
CA ALA A 47 3.88 8.27 -6.71
C ALA A 47 5.03 7.28 -7.00
N GLY A 48 6.16 7.78 -7.48
CA GLY A 48 7.32 6.95 -7.78
C GLY A 48 7.48 6.65 -9.26
N ASN A 49 6.73 5.74 -9.82
CA ASN A 49 6.63 5.50 -11.26
C ASN A 49 5.82 6.62 -11.95
N ASP A 50 6.01 6.78 -13.26
CA ASP A 50 5.12 7.67 -14.01
C ASP A 50 3.75 6.98 -14.12
N VAL A 51 2.70 7.62 -13.63
CA VAL A 51 1.34 7.08 -13.68
C VAL A 51 0.42 8.11 -14.35
N PHE A 52 -0.27 7.68 -15.39
CA PHE A 52 -1.22 8.50 -16.14
C PHE A 52 -2.64 7.93 -15.94
N TYR A 53 -3.56 8.76 -15.52
CA TYR A 53 -4.98 8.45 -15.58
C TYR A 53 -5.53 8.91 -16.92
N VAL A 54 -6.09 8.00 -17.69
CA VAL A 54 -6.44 8.26 -19.09
C VAL A 54 -7.83 7.74 -19.44
N LYS A 55 -8.46 8.39 -20.42
CA LYS A 55 -9.54 7.80 -21.20
C LYS A 55 -8.94 7.16 -22.45
N GLY A 56 -9.36 5.95 -22.77
CA GLY A 56 -8.84 5.22 -23.93
C GLY A 56 -9.83 4.21 -24.49
N LEU A 57 -9.37 3.45 -25.47
CA LEU A 57 -10.07 2.33 -26.04
C LEU A 57 -9.31 1.03 -25.76
N HIS A 58 -9.95 0.05 -25.16
CA HIS A 58 -9.46 -1.30 -25.05
C HIS A 58 -10.28 -2.20 -25.98
N ASN A 59 -9.64 -2.79 -26.98
CA ASN A 59 -10.30 -3.57 -28.02
C ASN A 59 -11.51 -2.86 -28.65
N GLY A 60 -11.41 -1.53 -28.87
CA GLY A 60 -12.48 -0.71 -29.44
C GLY A 60 -13.52 -0.20 -28.45
N THR A 61 -13.54 -0.68 -27.21
CA THR A 61 -14.49 -0.23 -26.17
C THR A 61 -13.88 0.89 -25.33
N ALA A 62 -14.64 1.96 -25.10
CA ALA A 62 -14.21 3.08 -24.28
C ALA A 62 -14.08 2.68 -22.80
N VAL A 63 -12.92 2.97 -22.21
CA VAL A 63 -12.61 2.69 -20.80
C VAL A 63 -11.78 3.82 -20.21
N ASN A 64 -11.89 4.01 -18.90
CA ASN A 64 -10.88 4.75 -18.15
C ASN A 64 -9.83 3.76 -17.61
N ALA A 65 -8.58 4.18 -17.61
CA ALA A 65 -7.46 3.31 -17.29
C ALA A 65 -6.32 4.09 -16.63
N TYR A 66 -5.43 3.36 -15.98
CA TYR A 66 -4.16 3.87 -15.50
C TYR A 66 -3.03 3.24 -16.31
N ILE A 67 -2.12 4.08 -16.82
CA ILE A 67 -0.87 3.65 -17.45
C ILE A 67 0.25 3.88 -16.45
N LYS A 68 0.87 2.82 -15.95
CA LYS A 68 2.04 2.84 -15.06
C LYS A 68 3.28 2.54 -15.88
N VAL A 69 4.24 3.44 -15.90
CA VAL A 69 5.50 3.31 -16.66
C VAL A 69 6.67 3.20 -15.68
N ALA A 70 7.49 2.17 -15.84
CA ALA A 70 8.68 1.95 -15.01
C ALA A 70 9.78 2.97 -15.35
N ARG A 71 9.92 4.01 -14.55
CA ARG A 71 10.87 5.12 -14.78
C ARG A 71 11.97 5.23 -13.74
N GLN A 72 11.73 4.79 -12.53
CA GLN A 72 12.73 4.84 -11.48
C GLN A 72 13.79 3.75 -11.69
N ARG A 73 15.02 4.03 -11.27
CA ARG A 73 16.09 3.03 -11.28
C ARG A 73 15.68 1.83 -10.42
N GLY A 74 15.56 0.66 -11.07
CA GLY A 74 15.12 -0.57 -10.42
C GLY A 74 13.60 -0.71 -10.27
N ALA A 75 12.81 0.18 -10.87
CA ALA A 75 11.37 -0.01 -11.01
C ALA A 75 11.09 -1.20 -11.94
N ASP A 76 10.14 -2.02 -11.54
CA ASP A 76 9.78 -3.23 -12.25
C ASP A 76 8.27 -3.43 -12.19
N VAL A 77 7.61 -3.39 -13.34
CA VAL A 77 6.17 -3.66 -13.46
C VAL A 77 5.87 -5.13 -13.72
N SER A 78 6.90 -5.96 -13.93
CA SER A 78 6.72 -7.37 -14.32
C SER A 78 6.05 -8.19 -13.23
N ASN A 79 6.40 -7.93 -11.96
CA ASN A 79 5.76 -8.61 -10.83
C ASN A 79 4.27 -8.27 -10.74
N GLU A 80 3.91 -7.01 -10.86
CA GLU A 80 2.51 -6.56 -10.83
C GLU A 80 1.71 -7.16 -11.99
N ILE A 81 2.28 -7.20 -13.20
CA ILE A 81 1.67 -7.84 -14.37
C ILE A 81 1.45 -9.34 -14.11
N ALA A 82 2.49 -10.05 -13.64
CA ALA A 82 2.41 -11.48 -13.39
C ALA A 82 1.34 -11.83 -12.34
N VAL A 83 1.22 -11.04 -11.31
CA VAL A 83 0.23 -11.20 -10.24
C VAL A 83 -1.18 -10.85 -10.74
N LEU A 84 -1.39 -9.65 -11.27
CA LEU A 84 -2.72 -9.20 -11.72
C LEU A 84 -3.29 -10.06 -12.84
N SER A 85 -2.44 -10.63 -13.72
CA SER A 85 -2.88 -11.54 -14.77
C SER A 85 -3.49 -12.86 -14.27
N GLN A 86 -3.27 -13.19 -13.00
CA GLN A 86 -3.84 -14.37 -12.34
C GLN A 86 -5.06 -14.02 -11.47
N LEU A 87 -5.27 -12.73 -11.15
CA LEU A 87 -6.35 -12.28 -10.29
C LEU A 87 -7.57 -11.93 -11.13
N HIS A 88 -8.66 -12.69 -10.93
CA HIS A 88 -9.94 -12.47 -11.63
C HIS A 88 -11.00 -12.07 -10.61
N SER A 89 -10.84 -10.90 -10.00
CA SER A 89 -11.75 -10.39 -8.98
C SER A 89 -12.25 -8.99 -9.35
N ALA A 90 -13.49 -8.67 -8.98
CA ALA A 90 -14.06 -7.35 -9.19
C ALA A 90 -13.34 -6.22 -8.40
N ILE A 91 -12.62 -6.60 -7.35
CA ILE A 91 -11.86 -5.64 -6.50
C ILE A 91 -10.37 -5.58 -6.86
N THR A 92 -9.92 -6.23 -7.92
CA THR A 92 -8.53 -6.12 -8.40
C THR A 92 -8.51 -5.54 -9.82
N PRO A 93 -7.56 -4.65 -10.16
CA PRO A 93 -7.52 -4.04 -11.47
C PRO A 93 -7.30 -5.09 -12.58
N ALA A 94 -8.13 -5.07 -13.61
CA ALA A 94 -7.89 -5.90 -14.79
C ALA A 94 -6.73 -5.34 -15.62
N VAL A 95 -5.82 -6.21 -16.05
CA VAL A 95 -4.75 -5.85 -17.01
C VAL A 95 -5.36 -5.68 -18.39
N LEU A 96 -5.22 -4.49 -18.98
CA LEU A 96 -5.74 -4.16 -20.30
C LEU A 96 -4.67 -4.28 -21.38
N ASP A 97 -3.43 -3.89 -21.06
CA ASP A 97 -2.28 -3.96 -21.96
C ASP A 97 -0.97 -3.86 -21.15
N PHE A 98 0.12 -4.34 -21.72
CA PHE A 98 1.44 -4.19 -21.10
C PHE A 98 2.57 -4.41 -22.12
N CYS A 99 3.76 -3.91 -21.79
CA CYS A 99 4.99 -4.22 -22.47
C CYS A 99 6.12 -4.34 -21.43
N LEU A 100 7.01 -5.30 -21.62
CA LEU A 100 8.21 -5.49 -20.77
C LEU A 100 9.50 -5.13 -21.49
N GLU A 101 9.44 -4.89 -22.81
CA GLU A 101 10.58 -4.53 -23.64
C GLU A 101 10.69 -3.02 -23.81
N GLY A 102 11.91 -2.51 -23.97
CA GLY A 102 12.18 -1.09 -24.20
C GLY A 102 11.80 -0.22 -23.01
N THR A 103 10.64 0.44 -23.06
CA THR A 103 10.06 1.21 -21.94
C THR A 103 8.94 0.39 -21.29
N PRO A 104 9.20 -0.32 -20.18
CA PRO A 104 8.20 -1.18 -19.57
C PRO A 104 7.01 -0.41 -19.04
N PHE A 105 5.79 -0.87 -19.35
CA PHE A 105 4.56 -0.29 -18.86
C PHE A 105 3.48 -1.34 -18.60
N LEU A 106 2.51 -0.95 -17.79
CA LEU A 106 1.30 -1.69 -17.46
C LEU A 106 0.09 -0.76 -17.62
N VAL A 107 -0.96 -1.23 -18.28
CA VAL A 107 -2.26 -0.56 -18.36
C VAL A 107 -3.27 -1.37 -17.55
N THR A 108 -3.89 -0.73 -16.56
CA THR A 108 -4.94 -1.35 -15.74
C THR A 108 -6.25 -0.59 -15.86
N GLN A 109 -7.34 -1.32 -15.79
CA GLN A 109 -8.68 -0.73 -15.72
C GLN A 109 -8.85 0.11 -14.45
N GLU A 110 -9.53 1.25 -14.53
CA GLU A 110 -9.96 2.01 -13.38
C GLU A 110 -10.91 1.17 -12.51
N LEU A 111 -10.65 1.16 -11.20
CA LEU A 111 -11.62 0.71 -10.20
C LEU A 111 -12.29 1.93 -9.58
N THR A 112 -13.60 1.85 -9.38
CA THR A 112 -14.39 2.90 -8.75
C THR A 112 -14.26 2.84 -7.23
N GLY A 113 -14.26 3.99 -6.58
CA GLY A 113 -14.22 4.10 -5.13
C GLY A 113 -13.31 5.24 -4.64
N GLU A 114 -13.35 5.46 -3.35
CA GLU A 114 -12.57 6.50 -2.69
C GLU A 114 -11.63 5.89 -1.65
N ARG A 115 -10.51 6.55 -1.39
CA ARG A 115 -9.59 6.13 -0.32
C ARG A 115 -10.17 6.49 1.05
N LEU A 116 -9.87 5.67 2.06
CA LEU A 116 -10.35 5.90 3.42
C LEU A 116 -9.90 7.28 3.96
N SER A 117 -8.73 7.76 3.58
CA SER A 117 -8.26 9.11 3.91
C SER A 117 -9.13 10.24 3.35
N THR A 118 -9.81 10.02 2.23
CA THR A 118 -10.77 10.96 1.64
C THR A 118 -12.10 10.90 2.39
N ILE A 119 -12.59 9.69 2.66
CA ILE A 119 -13.88 9.45 3.34
C ILE A 119 -13.84 9.93 4.78
N ALA A 120 -12.82 9.51 5.54
CA ALA A 120 -12.69 9.85 6.96
C ALA A 120 -12.39 11.35 7.20
N GLY A 121 -11.83 12.04 6.21
CA GLY A 121 -11.48 13.46 6.32
C GLY A 121 -10.53 13.74 7.49
N GLU A 122 -10.66 14.96 8.06
CA GLU A 122 -9.88 15.36 9.23
C GLU A 122 -10.61 14.96 10.54
N ASN A 123 -9.90 14.24 11.43
CA ASN A 123 -10.34 13.93 12.81
C ASN A 123 -11.56 12.98 12.96
N ARG A 124 -11.74 12.02 12.06
CA ARG A 124 -12.88 11.10 12.10
C ARG A 124 -12.50 9.65 12.35
N HIS A 125 -11.61 9.39 13.33
CA HIS A 125 -11.20 8.03 13.68
C HIS A 125 -12.39 7.13 14.09
N LEU A 126 -13.42 7.67 14.73
CA LEU A 126 -14.62 6.88 15.09
C LEU A 126 -15.41 6.41 13.85
N GLU A 127 -15.40 7.19 12.79
CA GLU A 127 -16.04 6.77 11.53
C GLU A 127 -15.23 5.66 10.84
N SER A 128 -13.92 5.60 11.06
CA SER A 128 -13.06 4.55 10.48
C SER A 128 -13.40 3.16 11.01
N LEU A 129 -13.91 3.03 12.24
CA LEU A 129 -14.28 1.74 12.83
C LEU A 129 -15.21 0.91 11.94
N SER A 130 -16.14 1.55 11.23
CA SER A 130 -17.07 0.87 10.33
C SER A 130 -16.42 0.23 9.10
N TYR A 131 -15.17 0.58 8.79
CA TYR A 131 -14.41 0.10 7.64
C TYR A 131 -13.38 -0.97 8.02
N LEU A 132 -12.91 -0.98 9.27
CA LEU A 132 -11.70 -1.72 9.63
C LEU A 132 -11.89 -3.23 9.64
N ALA A 133 -13.08 -3.73 10.00
CA ALA A 133 -13.35 -5.17 9.93
C ALA A 133 -13.28 -5.68 8.49
N GLU A 134 -13.86 -4.97 7.55
CA GLU A 134 -13.79 -5.34 6.13
C GLU A 134 -12.38 -5.16 5.55
N TYR A 135 -11.64 -4.16 6.00
CA TYR A 135 -10.24 -3.99 5.64
C TYR A 135 -9.41 -5.22 6.07
N GLY A 136 -9.58 -5.67 7.30
CA GLY A 136 -8.93 -6.89 7.80
C GLY A 136 -9.34 -8.14 7.02
N ALA A 137 -10.64 -8.30 6.73
CA ALA A 137 -11.15 -9.42 5.94
C ALA A 137 -10.60 -9.41 4.50
N ALA A 138 -10.47 -8.25 3.88
CA ALA A 138 -9.88 -8.10 2.54
C ALA A 138 -8.41 -8.57 2.51
N LEU A 139 -7.60 -8.18 3.51
CA LEU A 139 -6.23 -8.67 3.63
C LEU A 139 -6.17 -10.18 3.86
N ALA A 140 -7.05 -10.70 4.72
CA ALA A 140 -7.14 -12.15 4.94
C ALA A 140 -7.51 -12.91 3.65
N GLY A 141 -8.38 -12.33 2.83
CA GLY A 141 -8.72 -12.87 1.51
C GLY A 141 -7.50 -12.93 0.58
N ILE A 142 -6.66 -11.90 0.57
CA ILE A 142 -5.38 -11.91 -0.18
C ILE A 142 -4.48 -13.04 0.31
N HIS A 143 -4.32 -13.21 1.62
CA HIS A 143 -3.46 -14.24 2.20
C HIS A 143 -3.93 -15.68 1.91
N GLN A 144 -5.19 -15.87 1.51
CA GLN A 144 -5.73 -17.17 1.11
C GLN A 144 -5.58 -17.45 -0.39
N MET A 145 -5.20 -16.44 -1.19
CA MET A 145 -5.03 -16.62 -2.63
C MET A 145 -3.91 -17.62 -2.91
N LYS A 146 -4.17 -18.52 -3.85
CA LYS A 146 -3.20 -19.49 -4.32
C LYS A 146 -2.85 -19.18 -5.77
N ILE A 147 -1.86 -18.32 -5.93
CA ILE A 147 -1.35 -17.90 -7.23
C ILE A 147 0.15 -18.20 -7.33
N GLN A 148 0.67 -18.23 -8.54
CA GLN A 148 2.11 -18.37 -8.74
C GLN A 148 2.76 -16.98 -8.58
N ALA A 149 3.58 -16.83 -7.56
CA ALA A 149 4.31 -15.60 -7.31
C ALA A 149 5.70 -15.89 -6.76
N ALA A 150 6.64 -14.98 -7.00
CA ALA A 150 7.95 -15.01 -6.36
C ALA A 150 7.82 -14.72 -4.84
N PRO A 151 8.86 -15.00 -4.03
CA PRO A 151 8.94 -14.43 -2.70
C PRO A 151 8.84 -12.90 -2.75
N VAL A 152 8.25 -12.29 -1.72
CA VAL A 152 8.27 -10.83 -1.58
C VAL A 152 9.70 -10.31 -1.68
N LYS A 153 9.89 -9.20 -2.42
CA LYS A 153 11.20 -8.58 -2.58
C LYS A 153 11.74 -8.14 -1.22
N ASP A 154 12.97 -8.53 -0.91
CA ASP A 154 13.59 -8.18 0.36
C ASP A 154 13.69 -6.66 0.56
N ARG A 155 13.29 -6.20 1.75
CA ARG A 155 13.32 -4.80 2.15
C ARG A 155 13.87 -4.67 3.56
N LYS A 156 14.54 -3.54 3.83
CA LYS A 156 15.08 -3.25 5.17
C LYS A 156 14.05 -3.40 6.31
N PHE A 157 12.78 -3.13 6.02
CA PHE A 157 11.69 -3.24 7.00
C PHE A 157 11.40 -4.67 7.45
N PHE A 158 11.85 -5.69 6.71
CA PHE A 158 11.69 -7.10 7.07
C PHE A 158 12.71 -7.58 8.09
N HIS A 159 13.74 -6.78 8.34
CA HIS A 159 14.83 -7.11 9.26
C HIS A 159 14.72 -6.32 10.55
N ALA A 160 15.07 -6.93 11.66
CA ALA A 160 15.17 -6.22 12.93
C ALA A 160 16.13 -5.02 12.81
N PRO A 161 15.80 -3.85 13.41
CA PRO A 161 16.69 -2.71 13.41
C PRO A 161 18.05 -3.06 14.01
N ALA A 162 19.14 -2.61 13.35
CA ALA A 162 20.49 -2.80 13.87
C ALA A 162 20.68 -2.03 15.19
N ASP A 163 21.55 -2.54 16.05
CA ASP A 163 21.90 -1.90 17.35
C ASP A 163 22.33 -0.44 17.20
N ALA A 164 23.09 -0.12 16.15
CA ALA A 164 23.47 1.26 15.86
C ALA A 164 22.26 2.17 15.56
N SER A 165 21.23 1.64 14.91
CA SER A 165 19.98 2.38 14.66
C SER A 165 19.18 2.61 15.94
N LEU A 166 19.13 1.61 16.81
CA LEU A 166 18.49 1.73 18.13
C LEU A 166 19.23 2.76 19.00
N GLY A 167 20.58 2.71 19.03
CA GLY A 167 21.40 3.67 19.75
C GLY A 167 21.21 5.11 19.25
N ALA A 168 21.19 5.32 17.94
CA ALA A 168 20.96 6.64 17.35
C ALA A 168 19.59 7.26 17.72
N LEU A 169 18.62 6.42 18.07
CA LEU A 169 17.28 6.82 18.48
C LEU A 169 17.07 6.83 20.02
N ASN A 170 18.06 6.41 20.82
CA ASN A 170 17.95 6.13 22.25
C ASN A 170 16.83 5.10 22.54
N LEU A 171 16.81 4.00 21.81
CA LEU A 171 15.82 2.92 21.89
C LEU A 171 16.46 1.55 22.16
N GLU A 172 17.64 1.51 22.82
CA GLU A 172 18.38 0.29 23.13
C GLU A 172 17.57 -0.71 23.97
N HIS A 173 16.62 -0.22 24.76
CA HIS A 173 15.72 -1.03 25.56
C HIS A 173 14.76 -1.92 24.73
N LEU A 174 14.67 -1.68 23.41
CA LEU A 174 13.92 -2.54 22.47
C LEU A 174 14.74 -3.72 21.94
N ARG A 175 16.03 -3.79 22.25
CA ARG A 175 16.89 -4.89 21.78
C ARG A 175 16.33 -6.25 22.19
N GLY A 176 16.28 -7.16 21.22
CA GLY A 176 15.74 -8.53 21.43
C GLY A 176 14.22 -8.64 21.47
N LEU A 177 13.46 -7.54 21.31
CA LEU A 177 12.00 -7.58 21.30
C LEU A 177 11.39 -7.73 19.90
N PHE A 178 12.20 -7.67 18.85
CA PHE A 178 11.76 -7.82 17.47
C PHE A 178 11.60 -9.30 17.09
N PRO A 179 10.76 -9.62 16.09
CA PRO A 179 10.57 -10.98 15.65
C PRO A 179 11.88 -11.62 15.17
N ALA A 180 12.01 -12.91 15.40
CA ALA A 180 13.07 -13.70 14.76
C ALA A 180 12.89 -13.70 13.22
N PRO A 181 13.96 -13.91 12.45
CA PRO A 181 13.84 -14.10 11.02
C PRO A 181 12.85 -15.22 10.70
N MET A 182 12.00 -14.97 9.71
CA MET A 182 10.94 -15.88 9.29
C MET A 182 11.51 -17.19 8.74
N THR A 183 10.86 -18.31 9.08
CA THR A 183 11.11 -19.61 8.46
C THR A 183 10.32 -19.75 7.15
N ASP A 184 10.73 -20.65 6.25
CA ASP A 184 10.06 -20.85 4.95
C ASP A 184 8.67 -21.48 5.08
N THR A 185 8.32 -22.05 6.25
CA THR A 185 7.07 -22.78 6.48
C THR A 185 5.84 -21.88 6.68
N ASP A 186 6.03 -20.61 7.03
CA ASP A 186 4.95 -19.71 7.45
C ASP A 186 4.61 -18.65 6.39
N ARG A 187 4.90 -18.96 5.12
CA ARG A 187 4.65 -18.02 4.02
C ARG A 187 3.25 -18.18 3.45
N CYS A 188 2.60 -17.05 3.21
CA CYS A 188 1.40 -16.96 2.39
C CYS A 188 1.62 -15.95 1.26
N PHE A 189 0.68 -15.87 0.32
CA PHE A 189 0.68 -14.76 -0.63
C PHE A 189 0.34 -13.49 0.12
N CYS A 190 1.23 -12.50 0.07
CA CYS A 190 1.12 -11.19 0.70
C CYS A 190 0.95 -10.11 -0.36
N HIS A 191 0.24 -9.05 -0.03
CA HIS A 191 0.20 -7.85 -0.87
C HIS A 191 1.56 -7.14 -0.88
N GLY A 192 2.25 -7.16 0.24
CA GLY A 192 3.57 -6.56 0.42
C GLY A 192 3.54 -5.05 0.66
N ASP A 193 2.47 -4.36 0.29
CA ASP A 193 2.28 -2.91 0.53
C ASP A 193 0.81 -2.52 0.75
N LEU A 194 -0.02 -3.40 1.34
CA LEU A 194 -1.40 -3.03 1.62
C LEU A 194 -1.44 -2.02 2.77
N HIS A 195 -1.75 -0.81 2.42
CA HIS A 195 -2.06 0.26 3.35
C HIS A 195 -3.31 1.01 2.87
N TYR A 196 -3.83 1.88 3.73
CA TYR A 196 -5.07 2.62 3.45
C TYR A 196 -5.09 3.40 2.13
N GLY A 197 -3.93 3.73 1.57
CA GLY A 197 -3.81 4.41 0.28
C GLY A 197 -3.96 3.48 -0.93
N ASN A 198 -3.83 2.16 -0.72
CA ASN A 198 -3.92 1.15 -1.76
C ASN A 198 -5.24 0.37 -1.72
N ILE A 199 -6.23 0.86 -0.95
CA ILE A 199 -7.56 0.28 -0.86
C ILE A 199 -8.62 1.33 -1.18
N LEU A 200 -9.59 0.97 -2.01
CA LEU A 200 -10.73 1.80 -2.41
C LEU A 200 -12.01 1.29 -1.77
N TRP A 201 -12.92 2.21 -1.52
CA TRP A 201 -14.19 1.99 -0.85
C TRP A 201 -15.34 2.58 -1.65
N ALA A 202 -16.43 1.84 -1.77
CA ALA A 202 -17.72 2.32 -2.26
C ALA A 202 -18.82 1.76 -1.35
N ASP A 203 -19.75 2.58 -0.94
CA ASP A 203 -20.90 2.20 -0.09
C ASP A 203 -20.47 1.39 1.15
N HIS A 204 -19.41 1.81 1.85
CA HIS A 204 -18.79 1.14 2.99
C HIS A 204 -18.13 -0.23 2.71
N HIS A 205 -18.04 -0.65 1.45
CA HIS A 205 -17.43 -1.90 1.04
C HIS A 205 -16.10 -1.68 0.31
N VAL A 206 -15.19 -2.64 0.43
CA VAL A 206 -13.95 -2.64 -0.38
C VAL A 206 -14.32 -2.80 -1.85
N SER A 207 -14.06 -1.77 -2.64
CA SER A 207 -14.32 -1.76 -4.08
C SER A 207 -13.06 -1.92 -4.92
N GLY A 208 -11.88 -1.78 -4.32
CA GLY A 208 -10.63 -1.94 -5.04
C GLY A 208 -9.41 -2.14 -4.14
N ILE A 209 -8.51 -3.00 -4.58
CA ILE A 209 -7.17 -3.17 -4.00
C ILE A 209 -6.17 -2.89 -5.11
N LEU A 210 -5.24 -1.96 -4.86
CA LEU A 210 -4.34 -1.37 -5.85
C LEU A 210 -2.89 -1.68 -5.51
N ASP A 211 -2.02 -1.63 -6.53
CA ASP A 211 -0.57 -1.59 -6.39
C ASP A 211 0.05 -2.90 -5.86
N PHE A 212 -0.05 -3.95 -6.68
CA PHE A 212 0.51 -5.27 -6.39
C PHE A 212 2.01 -5.41 -6.74
N GLU A 213 2.73 -4.31 -6.95
CA GLU A 213 4.14 -4.37 -7.40
C GLU A 213 5.08 -5.05 -6.40
N LEU A 214 4.76 -5.00 -5.09
CA LEU A 214 5.55 -5.60 -4.01
C LEU A 214 4.97 -6.93 -3.50
N SER A 215 3.92 -7.44 -4.13
CA SER A 215 3.27 -8.68 -3.70
C SER A 215 4.10 -9.92 -3.99
N GLY A 216 3.86 -10.97 -3.22
CA GLY A 216 4.57 -12.23 -3.34
C GLY A 216 4.41 -13.11 -2.09
N TYR A 217 5.12 -14.25 -2.05
CA TYR A 217 5.09 -15.11 -0.87
C TYR A 217 5.97 -14.53 0.25
N GLY A 218 5.35 -14.22 1.39
CA GLY A 218 5.99 -13.54 2.51
C GLY A 218 5.39 -13.87 3.86
N ASN A 219 5.74 -13.06 4.86
CA ASN A 219 5.25 -13.20 6.23
C ASN A 219 3.90 -12.49 6.40
N ARG A 220 2.91 -13.26 6.83
CA ARG A 220 1.54 -12.81 7.11
C ARG A 220 1.49 -11.71 8.17
N GLU A 221 2.15 -11.95 9.28
CA GLU A 221 2.15 -11.03 10.42
C GLU A 221 2.82 -9.70 10.09
N PHE A 222 3.86 -9.75 9.23
CA PHE A 222 4.46 -8.51 8.72
C PHE A 222 3.48 -7.74 7.83
N ASP A 223 2.78 -8.40 6.90
CA ASP A 223 1.84 -7.76 5.99
C ASP A 223 0.64 -7.15 6.75
N ILE A 224 0.17 -7.84 7.81
CA ILE A 224 -0.82 -7.29 8.75
C ILE A 224 -0.26 -6.07 9.49
N ALA A 225 0.94 -6.16 10.02
CA ALA A 225 1.59 -5.04 10.73
C ALA A 225 1.78 -3.84 9.80
N TRP A 226 2.12 -4.09 8.53
CA TRP A 226 2.26 -3.05 7.52
C TRP A 226 0.94 -2.33 7.23
N ALA A 227 -0.19 -3.02 7.26
CA ALA A 227 -1.51 -2.42 7.13
C ALA A 227 -1.90 -1.59 8.36
N LEU A 228 -1.50 -2.03 9.55
CA LEU A 228 -1.96 -1.49 10.84
C LEU A 228 -1.10 -0.35 11.38
N PHE A 229 0.23 -0.33 11.15
CA PHE A 229 1.04 0.70 11.79
C PHE A 229 0.69 2.09 11.26
N ARG A 230 0.56 3.05 12.18
CA ARG A 230 0.23 4.43 11.86
C ARG A 230 1.36 5.11 11.10
N ARG A 231 1.02 5.71 9.97
CA ARG A 231 1.96 6.52 9.16
C ARG A 231 1.87 8.01 9.53
N PRO A 232 2.91 8.81 9.21
CA PRO A 232 2.82 10.27 9.36
C PRO A 232 1.61 10.85 8.65
N GLY A 233 0.90 11.78 9.30
CA GLY A 233 -0.29 12.41 8.76
C GLY A 233 -1.57 11.57 8.76
N GLN A 234 -1.50 10.28 9.12
CA GLN A 234 -2.67 9.39 9.18
C GLN A 234 -3.60 9.78 10.35
N LYS A 235 -4.91 9.82 10.10
CA LYS A 235 -5.95 10.27 11.03
C LYS A 235 -6.84 9.15 11.59
N PHE A 236 -6.56 7.91 11.28
CA PHE A 236 -7.24 6.70 11.73
C PHE A 236 -6.20 5.59 12.01
N LEU A 237 -6.63 4.47 12.57
CA LEU A 237 -5.73 3.46 13.16
C LEU A 237 -4.83 4.08 14.25
N LEU A 238 -5.44 4.88 15.12
CA LEU A 238 -4.79 5.59 16.20
C LEU A 238 -4.97 4.89 17.54
N THR A 239 -6.00 4.06 17.66
CA THR A 239 -6.44 3.44 18.91
C THR A 239 -6.31 1.92 18.83
N GLU A 240 -6.21 1.30 20.02
CA GLU A 240 -6.24 -0.16 20.14
C GLU A 240 -7.57 -0.74 19.66
N GLU A 241 -8.68 -0.02 19.86
CA GLU A 241 -10.01 -0.43 19.39
C GLU A 241 -10.05 -0.58 17.87
N GLU A 242 -9.47 0.38 17.14
CA GLU A 242 -9.37 0.33 15.68
C GLU A 242 -8.53 -0.89 15.22
N VAL A 243 -7.42 -1.15 15.91
CA VAL A 243 -6.58 -2.33 15.63
C VAL A 243 -7.35 -3.63 15.88
N GLN A 244 -8.08 -3.71 16.98
CA GLN A 244 -8.87 -4.91 17.32
C GLN A 244 -10.02 -5.13 16.33
N GLU A 245 -10.67 -4.07 15.85
CA GLU A 245 -11.72 -4.20 14.83
C GLU A 245 -11.19 -4.72 13.50
N PHE A 246 -10.01 -4.24 13.08
CA PHE A 246 -9.30 -4.80 11.91
C PHE A 246 -8.96 -6.29 12.12
N LEU A 247 -8.36 -6.64 13.26
CA LEU A 247 -7.99 -8.03 13.57
C LEU A 247 -9.20 -8.96 13.69
N LYS A 248 -10.33 -8.46 14.18
CA LYS A 248 -11.59 -9.19 14.21
C LYS A 248 -12.07 -9.53 12.79
N GLY A 249 -12.02 -8.57 11.86
CA GLY A 249 -12.34 -8.83 10.46
C GLY A 249 -11.37 -9.82 9.83
N TYR A 250 -10.07 -9.65 10.06
CA TYR A 250 -9.04 -10.57 9.57
C TYR A 250 -9.29 -12.02 10.02
N ARG A 251 -9.64 -12.21 11.28
CA ARG A 251 -9.87 -13.53 11.90
C ARG A 251 -11.12 -14.25 11.39
N GLN A 252 -11.99 -13.59 10.63
CA GLN A 252 -13.11 -14.26 9.95
C GLN A 252 -12.64 -15.25 8.88
N LEU A 253 -11.52 -14.95 8.23
CA LEU A 253 -10.99 -15.74 7.11
C LEU A 253 -9.58 -16.27 7.37
N GLY A 254 -8.84 -15.72 8.29
CA GLY A 254 -7.45 -16.07 8.57
C GLY A 254 -7.11 -16.18 10.05
N THR A 255 -5.90 -16.64 10.32
CA THR A 255 -5.33 -16.66 11.68
C THR A 255 -4.05 -15.86 11.71
N CYS A 256 -3.77 -15.18 12.82
CA CYS A 256 -2.51 -14.47 13.03
C CYS A 256 -2.11 -14.46 14.49
N ASP A 257 -0.83 -14.39 14.76
CA ASP A 257 -0.30 -14.11 16.09
C ASP A 257 -0.23 -12.59 16.33
N ALA A 258 -1.15 -12.07 17.13
CA ALA A 258 -1.25 -10.65 17.42
C ALA A 258 0.01 -10.08 18.10
N GLU A 259 0.72 -10.88 18.89
CA GLU A 259 1.97 -10.47 19.53
C GLU A 259 3.09 -10.28 18.50
N THR A 260 3.19 -11.18 17.53
CA THR A 260 4.14 -11.05 16.42
C THR A 260 3.77 -9.89 15.50
N VAL A 261 2.49 -9.66 15.21
CA VAL A 261 2.01 -8.48 14.48
C VAL A 261 2.47 -7.20 15.19
N LYS A 262 2.24 -7.11 16.51
CA LYS A 262 2.64 -5.94 17.32
C LYS A 262 4.16 -5.72 17.31
N ALA A 263 4.95 -6.80 17.32
CA ALA A 263 6.39 -6.71 17.23
C ALA A 263 6.89 -6.23 15.85
N TYR A 264 6.24 -6.63 14.76
CA TYR A 264 6.52 -6.07 13.44
C TYR A 264 6.06 -4.61 13.30
N MET A 265 4.96 -4.21 13.95
CA MET A 265 4.59 -2.79 14.02
C MET A 265 5.68 -1.96 14.72
N ALA A 266 6.24 -2.47 15.84
CA ALA A 266 7.37 -1.83 16.53
C ALA A 266 8.57 -1.68 15.58
N GLN A 267 8.90 -2.72 14.83
CA GLN A 267 9.96 -2.72 13.84
C GLN A 267 9.75 -1.63 12.78
N CYS A 268 8.54 -1.54 12.20
CA CYS A 268 8.17 -0.49 11.25
C CYS A 268 8.31 0.90 11.87
N TYR A 269 7.84 1.11 13.09
CA TYR A 269 7.94 2.39 13.79
C TYR A 269 9.38 2.85 13.99
N VAL A 270 10.29 1.94 14.36
CA VAL A 270 11.72 2.29 14.48
C VAL A 270 12.29 2.78 13.14
N TYR A 271 11.99 2.09 12.04
CA TYR A 271 12.44 2.53 10.72
C TYR A 271 11.84 3.86 10.28
N PHE A 272 10.58 4.12 10.63
CA PHE A 272 9.94 5.40 10.32
C PHE A 272 10.52 6.55 11.15
N LEU A 273 10.90 6.32 12.40
CA LEU A 273 11.63 7.33 13.20
C LEU A 273 12.97 7.72 12.58
N LEU A 274 13.65 6.81 11.88
CA LEU A 274 14.92 7.12 11.20
C LEU A 274 14.75 8.06 9.99
N VAL A 275 13.58 8.08 9.36
CA VAL A 275 13.33 8.84 8.12
C VAL A 275 12.34 10.00 8.29
N CYS A 276 11.46 9.97 9.29
CA CYS A 276 10.42 10.97 9.52
C CYS A 276 10.75 11.86 10.71
N THR A 277 11.86 12.59 10.65
CA THR A 277 12.38 13.41 11.77
C THR A 277 11.70 14.78 11.90
N THR A 278 10.97 15.24 10.89
CA THR A 278 10.40 16.59 10.85
C THR A 278 9.00 16.70 11.48
N ASP A 279 8.26 15.59 11.62
CA ASP A 279 6.96 15.56 12.28
C ASP A 279 7.12 15.23 13.78
N ALA A 280 7.26 16.26 14.59
CA ALA A 280 7.49 16.11 16.04
C ALA A 280 6.32 15.40 16.74
N ALA A 281 5.08 15.64 16.32
CA ALA A 281 3.90 15.01 16.92
C ALA A 281 3.85 13.51 16.62
N TYR A 282 4.15 13.13 15.38
CA TYR A 282 4.29 11.74 15.00
C TYR A 282 5.43 11.05 15.76
N CYS A 283 6.61 11.67 15.82
CA CYS A 283 7.75 11.12 16.55
C CYS A 283 7.43 10.90 18.04
N ALA A 284 6.76 11.85 18.69
CA ALA A 284 6.34 11.71 20.09
C ALA A 284 5.35 10.57 20.29
N TYR A 285 4.35 10.45 19.42
CA TYR A 285 3.41 9.32 19.43
C TYR A 285 4.13 7.97 19.29
N VAL A 286 5.01 7.84 18.30
CA VAL A 286 5.72 6.58 18.05
C VAL A 286 6.61 6.20 19.23
N ARG A 287 7.32 7.15 19.83
CA ARG A 287 8.14 6.88 21.01
C ARG A 287 7.30 6.39 22.18
N ALA A 288 6.18 7.07 22.49
CA ALA A 288 5.28 6.65 23.56
C ALA A 288 4.71 5.24 23.31
N TRP A 289 4.38 4.91 22.06
CA TRP A 289 3.91 3.60 21.66
C TRP A 289 5.00 2.53 21.85
N LEU A 290 6.24 2.79 21.42
CA LEU A 290 7.38 1.86 21.58
C LEU A 290 7.73 1.63 23.05
N ASP A 291 7.66 2.65 23.90
CA ASP A 291 7.87 2.52 25.34
C ASP A 291 6.77 1.68 26.01
N ALA A 292 5.51 1.82 25.56
CA ALA A 292 4.41 0.97 26.03
C ALA A 292 4.62 -0.49 25.60
N PHE A 293 4.99 -0.72 24.35
CA PHE A 293 5.32 -2.05 23.83
C PHE A 293 6.43 -2.73 24.62
N ALA A 294 7.52 -2.01 24.91
CA ALA A 294 8.63 -2.55 25.70
C ALA A 294 8.19 -2.95 27.13
N ARG A 295 7.39 -2.10 27.79
CA ARG A 295 6.84 -2.39 29.15
C ARG A 295 5.97 -3.64 29.17
N GLU A 296 5.15 -3.86 28.14
CA GLU A 296 4.30 -5.05 28.05
C GLU A 296 5.13 -6.33 27.87
N ARG A 297 6.19 -6.26 27.05
CA ARG A 297 7.09 -7.40 26.79
C ARG A 297 8.04 -7.70 27.94
N GLY A 298 8.46 -6.70 28.70
CA GLY A 298 9.34 -6.86 29.87
C GLY A 298 8.62 -7.40 31.12
N ARG A 299 7.28 -7.52 31.08
CA ARG A 299 6.46 -8.12 32.16
C ARG A 299 6.14 -9.61 31.93
N LYS A 300 6.43 -10.14 30.77
CA LYS A 300 6.30 -11.57 30.41
C LYS A 300 7.62 -12.30 30.55
#